data_c44d65ab8ad6bc3f87d878c9a27e2177
#
_entry.id   c44d65ab8ad6bc3f87d878c9a27e2177
#
_cell.length_a   1.000
_cell.length_b   1.000
_cell.length_c   1.000
_cell.angle_alpha   90.00
_cell.angle_beta   90.00
_cell.angle_gamma   90.00
#
_symmetry.space_group_name_H-M   'P 1'
#
loop_
_entity.id
_entity.type
_entity.pdbx_description
1 polymer ?
#
loop_
_entity_poly.entity_id
_entity_poly.type
_entity_poly.pdbx_seq_one_letter_code
_entity_poly.pdbx_strand_id
1 'polypeptide(L)'
;MKRDFAIDLFQLIEDFTVYLVNYRNLSKFTVRNYKNDLKNFKNFINLDNNILYKNIDKSLIRKYVHYLNTLNYERSSINRKLSVLRSFFNYVSANSDFDEITISMISKSKMQKKLPSIISSKQTQRLLSSIDVTNILGVRDRALIETLYTTGMRVSEISSLNIDDIID
;
A
#
# COMPACT_ATOMS: atom_id res chain seq x y z
N MET A 1 19.71 32.03 -9.10
CA MET A 1 19.97 31.25 -10.34
C MET A 1 19.01 30.05 -10.27
N LYS A 2 17.80 30.20 -10.85
CA LYS A 2 16.76 29.14 -10.87
C LYS A 2 17.27 28.03 -11.78
N ARG A 3 17.48 26.86 -11.23
CA ARG A 3 17.73 25.66 -12.04
C ARG A 3 16.41 25.25 -12.68
N ASP A 4 16.19 25.64 -13.93
CA ASP A 4 15.17 25.05 -14.79
C ASP A 4 15.56 23.63 -15.15
N PHE A 5 15.42 22.73 -14.17
CA PHE A 5 15.50 21.32 -14.45
C PHE A 5 14.09 20.85 -14.84
N ALA A 6 13.95 20.43 -16.09
CA ALA A 6 12.95 19.43 -16.46
C ALA A 6 13.32 18.13 -15.69
N ILE A 7 13.10 18.13 -14.37
CA ILE A 7 13.37 16.95 -13.54
C ILE A 7 12.37 15.90 -14.00
N ASP A 8 12.91 14.82 -14.55
CA ASP A 8 12.08 13.69 -14.98
C ASP A 8 11.34 13.15 -13.75
N LEU A 9 10.01 12.99 -13.86
CA LEU A 9 9.18 12.38 -12.83
C LEU A 9 9.73 11.00 -12.39
N PHE A 10 10.43 10.31 -13.28
CA PHE A 10 11.10 9.06 -12.96
C PHE A 10 12.20 9.26 -11.92
N GLN A 11 13.07 10.26 -12.11
CA GLN A 11 14.15 10.56 -11.17
C GLN A 11 13.60 10.96 -9.80
N LEU A 12 12.55 11.80 -9.77
CA LEU A 12 11.87 12.17 -8.52
C LEU A 12 11.30 10.97 -7.77
N ILE A 13 10.74 9.98 -8.48
CA ILE A 13 10.23 8.75 -7.87
C ILE A 13 11.36 7.90 -7.29
N GLU A 14 12.49 7.79 -7.98
CA GLU A 14 13.65 7.06 -7.48
C GLU A 14 14.24 7.75 -6.24
N ASP A 15 14.42 9.07 -6.27
CA ASP A 15 14.92 9.86 -5.13
C ASP A 15 14.00 9.74 -3.91
N PHE A 16 12.68 9.81 -4.13
CA PHE A 16 11.71 9.57 -3.09
C PHE A 16 11.80 8.15 -2.53
N THR A 17 12.03 7.15 -3.38
CA THR A 17 12.20 5.76 -2.96
C THR A 17 13.41 5.61 -2.04
N VAL A 18 14.54 6.23 -2.38
CA VAL A 18 15.74 6.29 -1.54
C VAL A 18 15.45 6.98 -0.19
N TYR A 19 14.71 8.09 -0.23
CA TYR A 19 14.28 8.80 0.98
C TYR A 19 13.43 7.90 1.90
N LEU A 20 12.47 7.14 1.33
CA LEU A 20 11.61 6.24 2.11
C LEU A 20 12.42 5.15 2.82
N VAL A 21 13.47 4.63 2.18
CA VAL A 21 14.35 3.61 2.76
C VAL A 21 15.24 4.21 3.84
N ASN A 22 15.99 5.27 3.51
CA ASN A 22 17.08 5.75 4.34
C ASN A 22 16.65 6.65 5.50
N TYR A 23 15.58 7.43 5.32
CA TYR A 23 15.13 8.41 6.33
C TYR A 23 13.83 8.03 7.02
N ARG A 24 12.94 7.29 6.34
CA ARG A 24 11.67 6.87 6.91
C ARG A 24 11.68 5.43 7.44
N ASN A 25 12.76 4.68 7.20
CA ASN A 25 12.94 3.28 7.61
C ASN A 25 11.73 2.39 7.30
N LEU A 26 11.09 2.61 6.12
CA LEU A 26 9.94 1.83 5.72
C LEU A 26 10.35 0.42 5.27
N SER A 27 9.52 -0.57 5.55
CA SER A 27 9.75 -1.94 5.11
C SER A 27 9.86 -2.03 3.57
N LYS A 28 10.66 -2.99 3.08
CA LYS A 28 10.83 -3.26 1.64
C LYS A 28 9.49 -3.43 0.91
N PHE A 29 8.50 -4.06 1.56
CA PHE A 29 7.16 -4.24 1.01
C PHE A 29 6.41 -2.91 0.86
N THR A 30 6.49 -2.04 1.87
CA THR A 30 5.88 -0.71 1.82
C THR A 30 6.50 0.12 0.70
N VAL A 31 7.82 0.17 0.62
CA VAL A 31 8.55 0.92 -0.42
C VAL A 31 8.17 0.41 -1.83
N ARG A 32 8.12 -0.92 -2.02
CA ARG A 32 7.68 -1.53 -3.29
C ARG A 32 6.27 -1.11 -3.67
N ASN A 33 5.34 -1.09 -2.71
CA ASN A 33 3.96 -0.67 -2.94
C ASN A 33 3.88 0.82 -3.32
N TYR A 34 4.63 1.68 -2.64
CA TYR A 34 4.74 3.10 -2.97
C TYR A 34 5.25 3.30 -4.39
N LYS A 35 6.35 2.63 -4.75
CA LYS A 35 6.94 2.69 -6.09
C LYS A 35 5.96 2.24 -7.17
N ASN A 36 5.21 1.16 -6.93
CA ASN A 36 4.20 0.67 -7.88
C ASN A 36 3.04 1.64 -8.04
N ASP A 37 2.56 2.27 -6.96
CA ASP A 37 1.48 3.26 -7.04
C ASP A 37 1.91 4.52 -7.80
N LEU A 38 3.15 4.98 -7.58
CA LEU A 38 3.70 6.13 -8.31
C LEU A 38 3.96 5.81 -9.79
N LYS A 39 4.40 4.59 -10.12
CA LYS A 39 4.49 4.13 -11.52
C LYS A 39 3.13 4.13 -12.21
N ASN A 40 2.07 3.67 -11.52
CA ASN A 40 0.71 3.72 -12.07
C ASN A 40 0.25 5.15 -12.36
N PHE A 41 0.57 6.09 -11.47
CA PHE A 41 0.26 7.50 -11.69
C PHE A 41 1.08 8.09 -12.85
N LYS A 42 2.38 7.78 -12.93
CA LYS A 42 3.23 8.17 -14.08
C LYS A 42 2.67 7.65 -15.41
N ASN A 43 2.27 6.37 -15.44
CA ASN A 43 1.69 5.78 -16.65
C ASN A 43 0.39 6.50 -17.06
N PHE A 44 -0.46 6.86 -16.09
CA PHE A 44 -1.67 7.65 -16.36
C PHE A 44 -1.33 9.02 -16.96
N ILE A 45 -0.33 9.72 -16.44
CA ILE A 45 0.13 11.02 -16.99
C ILE A 45 0.64 10.85 -18.42
N ASN A 46 1.38 9.78 -18.71
CA ASN A 46 1.94 9.52 -20.04
C ASN A 46 0.89 9.17 -21.09
N LEU A 47 -0.33 8.77 -20.70
CA LEU A 47 -1.44 8.56 -21.64
C LEU A 47 -1.90 9.89 -22.28
N ASP A 48 -1.63 11.02 -21.62
CA ASP A 48 -1.92 12.35 -22.09
C ASP A 48 -0.58 13.08 -22.33
N ASN A 49 0.00 12.90 -23.52
CA ASN A 49 1.37 13.32 -23.91
C ASN A 49 1.73 14.80 -23.66
N ASN A 50 0.81 15.60 -23.12
CA ASN A 50 0.95 17.04 -22.87
C ASN A 50 1.05 17.41 -21.38
N ILE A 51 1.06 16.46 -20.46
CA ILE A 51 1.06 16.79 -19.02
C ILE A 51 2.50 16.87 -18.51
N LEU A 52 3.00 18.09 -18.35
CA LEU A 52 4.21 18.35 -17.57
C LEU A 52 3.88 18.18 -16.08
N TYR A 53 4.78 17.56 -15.31
CA TYR A 53 4.60 17.37 -13.85
C TYR A 53 4.35 18.70 -13.10
N LYS A 54 4.79 19.84 -13.64
CA LYS A 54 4.50 21.19 -13.11
C LYS A 54 3.02 21.58 -13.21
N ASN A 55 2.25 20.89 -14.04
CA ASN A 55 0.82 21.17 -14.29
C ASN A 55 -0.09 20.19 -13.52
N ILE A 56 0.42 19.52 -12.50
CA ILE A 56 -0.39 18.63 -11.67
C ILE A 56 -1.27 19.48 -10.75
N ASP A 57 -2.52 19.60 -11.14
CA ASP A 57 -3.54 20.36 -10.45
C ASP A 57 -4.65 19.45 -9.90
N LYS A 58 -5.63 20.05 -9.23
CA LYS A 58 -6.81 19.36 -8.72
C LYS A 58 -7.61 18.64 -9.80
N SER A 59 -7.66 19.21 -11.01
CA SER A 59 -8.38 18.63 -12.15
C SER A 59 -7.74 17.32 -12.57
N LEU A 60 -6.41 17.29 -12.67
CA LEU A 60 -5.66 16.08 -13.01
C LEU A 60 -5.84 14.96 -11.94
N ILE A 61 -5.80 15.33 -10.66
CA ILE A 61 -6.05 14.34 -9.58
C ILE A 61 -7.48 13.77 -9.67
N ARG A 62 -8.48 14.61 -10.00
CA ARG A 62 -9.86 14.12 -10.23
C ARG A 62 -9.94 13.20 -11.44
N LYS A 63 -9.27 13.54 -12.57
CA LYS A 63 -9.18 12.66 -13.76
C LYS A 63 -8.52 11.32 -13.40
N TYR A 64 -7.46 11.34 -12.61
CA TYR A 64 -6.81 10.11 -12.14
C TYR A 64 -7.75 9.24 -11.28
N VAL A 65 -8.48 9.84 -10.34
CA VAL A 65 -9.49 9.12 -9.55
C VAL A 65 -10.58 8.53 -10.44
N HIS A 66 -11.06 9.30 -11.43
CA HIS A 66 -12.03 8.79 -12.40
C HIS A 66 -11.45 7.60 -13.19
N TYR A 67 -10.23 7.71 -13.69
CA TYR A 67 -9.52 6.64 -14.37
C TYR A 67 -9.40 5.38 -13.52
N LEU A 68 -9.03 5.50 -12.24
CA LEU A 68 -8.98 4.35 -11.34
C LEU A 68 -10.36 3.70 -11.12
N ASN A 69 -11.44 4.49 -11.11
CA ASN A 69 -12.81 3.97 -11.03
C ASN A 69 -13.19 3.21 -12.31
N THR A 70 -12.81 3.69 -13.51
CA THR A 70 -13.07 2.94 -14.77
C THR A 70 -12.33 1.62 -14.83
N LEU A 71 -11.20 1.50 -14.12
CA LEU A 71 -10.46 0.24 -13.95
C LEU A 71 -11.00 -0.63 -12.80
N ASN A 72 -12.15 -0.29 -12.22
CA ASN A 72 -12.80 -1.01 -11.12
C ASN A 72 -11.94 -1.18 -9.86
N TYR A 73 -11.04 -0.21 -9.57
CA TYR A 73 -10.30 -0.24 -8.31
C TYR A 73 -11.23 -0.03 -7.10
N GLU A 74 -11.04 -0.84 -6.06
CA GLU A 74 -11.71 -0.65 -4.77
C GLU A 74 -11.36 0.71 -4.14
N ARG A 75 -12.35 1.33 -3.46
CA ARG A 75 -12.16 2.64 -2.79
C ARG A 75 -10.98 2.66 -1.81
N SER A 76 -10.72 1.55 -1.12
CA SER A 76 -9.56 1.36 -0.25
C SER A 76 -8.26 1.51 -1.01
N SER A 77 -8.15 0.89 -2.17
CA SER A 77 -7.00 0.97 -3.07
C SER A 77 -6.81 2.37 -3.64
N ILE A 78 -7.89 3.04 -4.04
CA ILE A 78 -7.85 4.44 -4.51
C ILE A 78 -7.34 5.35 -3.39
N ASN A 79 -7.89 5.23 -2.16
CA ASN A 79 -7.45 6.03 -1.02
C ASN A 79 -5.99 5.78 -0.63
N ARG A 80 -5.50 4.53 -0.76
CA ARG A 80 -4.08 4.21 -0.56
C ARG A 80 -3.20 4.91 -1.60
N LYS A 81 -3.56 4.82 -2.88
CA LYS A 81 -2.85 5.50 -3.99
C LYS A 81 -2.80 7.01 -3.78
N LEU A 82 -3.91 7.63 -3.40
CA LEU A 82 -3.96 9.06 -3.08
C LEU A 82 -3.09 9.43 -1.87
N SER A 83 -2.99 8.54 -0.87
CA SER A 83 -2.10 8.74 0.28
C SER A 83 -0.63 8.68 -0.11
N VAL A 84 -0.27 7.78 -1.04
CA VAL A 84 1.07 7.69 -1.61
C VAL A 84 1.41 8.96 -2.41
N LEU A 85 0.50 9.43 -3.26
CA LEU A 85 0.68 10.69 -4.01
C LEU A 85 0.87 11.88 -3.07
N ARG A 86 0.07 11.97 -2.00
CA ARG A 86 0.25 13.04 -0.99
C ARG A 86 1.63 12.98 -0.35
N SER A 87 2.08 11.79 0.05
CA SER A 87 3.41 11.61 0.66
C SER A 87 4.53 11.99 -0.32
N PHE A 88 4.38 11.63 -1.59
CA PHE A 88 5.32 11.97 -2.65
C PHE A 88 5.39 13.48 -2.89
N PHE A 89 4.25 14.15 -3.08
CA PHE A 89 4.21 15.60 -3.32
C PHE A 89 4.67 16.41 -2.10
N ASN A 90 4.42 15.95 -0.86
CA ASN A 90 5.02 16.54 0.34
C ASN A 90 6.55 16.48 0.31
N TYR A 91 7.12 15.35 -0.14
CA TYR A 91 8.56 15.23 -0.31
C TYR A 91 9.10 16.17 -1.40
N VAL A 92 8.42 16.23 -2.53
CA VAL A 92 8.81 17.10 -3.66
C VAL A 92 8.74 18.57 -3.26
N SER A 93 7.68 19.02 -2.58
CA SER A 93 7.52 20.42 -2.15
C SER A 93 8.55 20.83 -1.09
N ALA A 94 8.97 19.92 -0.22
CA ALA A 94 10.02 20.18 0.76
C ALA A 94 11.41 20.35 0.14
N ASN A 95 11.63 19.85 -1.08
CA ASN A 95 12.91 19.84 -1.77
C ASN A 95 12.93 20.70 -3.08
N SER A 96 11.81 21.31 -3.44
CA SER A 96 11.67 22.12 -4.64
C SER A 96 10.57 23.19 -4.48
N ASP A 97 10.56 24.21 -5.33
CA ASP A 97 9.52 25.28 -5.38
C ASP A 97 8.15 24.74 -5.91
N PHE A 98 7.77 23.51 -5.52
CA PHE A 98 6.49 22.95 -5.93
C PHE A 98 5.36 23.48 -5.04
N ASP A 99 4.25 23.89 -5.65
CA ASP A 99 3.18 24.61 -4.98
C ASP A 99 2.46 23.72 -3.95
N GLU A 100 2.49 24.11 -2.66
CA GLU A 100 1.87 23.38 -1.54
C GLU A 100 0.34 23.21 -1.69
N ILE A 101 -0.27 24.03 -2.55
CA ILE A 101 -1.72 24.04 -2.83
C ILE A 101 -2.19 22.69 -3.41
N THR A 102 -1.36 22.04 -4.25
CA THR A 102 -1.73 20.74 -4.87
C THR A 102 -1.88 19.62 -3.84
N ILE A 103 -1.11 19.69 -2.75
CA ILE A 103 -1.08 18.65 -1.71
C ILE A 103 -2.35 18.65 -0.87
N SER A 104 -2.84 19.83 -0.50
CA SER A 104 -4.07 20.00 0.31
C SER A 104 -5.32 19.49 -0.44
N MET A 105 -5.26 19.45 -1.77
CA MET A 105 -6.36 19.05 -2.65
C MET A 105 -6.52 17.54 -2.80
N ILE A 106 -5.52 16.74 -2.41
CA ILE A 106 -5.59 15.28 -2.43
C ILE A 106 -6.37 14.80 -1.22
N SER A 107 -7.69 14.85 -1.29
CA SER A 107 -8.56 14.39 -0.20
C SER A 107 -8.92 12.92 -0.37
N LYS A 108 -8.99 12.19 0.76
CA LYS A 108 -9.50 10.82 0.79
C LYS A 108 -11.03 10.82 0.64
N SER A 109 -11.55 9.92 -0.17
CA SER A 109 -12.97 9.63 -0.19
C SER A 109 -13.41 9.03 1.17
N LYS A 110 -14.55 9.48 1.72
CA LYS A 110 -15.11 8.88 2.93
C LYS A 110 -15.40 7.39 2.66
N MET A 111 -14.80 6.52 3.46
CA MET A 111 -15.08 5.07 3.42
C MET A 111 -16.11 4.74 4.49
N GLN A 112 -17.14 4.00 4.12
CA GLN A 112 -17.92 3.27 5.12
C GLN A 112 -17.02 2.18 5.70
N LYS A 113 -16.80 2.20 7.00
CA LYS A 113 -16.11 1.11 7.70
C LYS A 113 -17.01 -0.12 7.65
N LYS A 114 -16.68 -1.09 6.79
CA LYS A 114 -17.29 -2.42 6.91
C LYS A 114 -16.76 -3.03 8.20
N LEU A 115 -17.67 -3.43 9.08
CA LEU A 115 -17.28 -4.21 10.26
C LEU A 115 -16.66 -5.53 9.80
N PRO A 116 -15.54 -5.95 10.39
CA PRO A 116 -14.96 -7.25 10.07
C PRO A 116 -15.96 -8.36 10.41
N SER A 117 -16.07 -9.37 9.56
CA SER A 117 -16.80 -10.59 9.91
C SER A 117 -15.98 -11.39 10.92
N ILE A 118 -16.56 -11.62 12.09
CA ILE A 118 -15.93 -12.38 13.15
C ILE A 118 -16.34 -13.85 12.99
N ILE A 119 -15.35 -14.75 12.95
CA ILE A 119 -15.59 -16.20 12.96
C ILE A 119 -15.94 -16.60 14.39
N SER A 120 -17.06 -17.29 14.60
CA SER A 120 -17.46 -17.77 15.92
C SER A 120 -16.63 -19.01 16.32
N SER A 121 -16.48 -19.24 17.63
CA SER A 121 -15.77 -20.42 18.16
C SER A 121 -16.28 -21.74 17.56
N LYS A 122 -17.61 -21.85 17.33
CA LYS A 122 -18.22 -23.04 16.71
C LYS A 122 -17.77 -23.22 15.25
N GLN A 123 -17.61 -22.13 14.51
CA GLN A 123 -17.10 -22.17 13.13
C GLN A 123 -15.62 -22.54 13.10
N THR A 124 -14.83 -22.02 14.04
CA THR A 124 -13.40 -22.38 14.18
C THR A 124 -13.24 -23.86 14.51
N GLN A 125 -14.02 -24.39 15.46
CA GLN A 125 -14.00 -25.82 15.79
C GLN A 125 -14.38 -26.71 14.60
N ARG A 126 -15.40 -26.32 13.81
CA ARG A 126 -15.77 -27.04 12.59
C ARG A 126 -14.65 -27.02 11.56
N LEU A 127 -13.99 -25.86 11.36
CA LEU A 127 -12.85 -25.75 10.48
C LEU A 127 -11.71 -26.69 10.91
N LEU A 128 -11.34 -26.66 12.18
CA LEU A 128 -10.28 -27.53 12.71
C LEU A 128 -10.61 -29.02 12.58
N SER A 129 -11.89 -29.39 12.80
CA SER A 129 -12.36 -30.77 12.66
C SER A 129 -12.41 -31.28 11.23
N SER A 130 -12.47 -30.38 10.24
CA SER A 130 -12.51 -30.73 8.81
C SER A 130 -11.13 -30.99 8.21
N ILE A 131 -10.05 -30.70 8.93
CA ILE A 131 -8.69 -30.89 8.45
C ILE A 131 -8.31 -32.37 8.64
N ASP A 132 -7.92 -33.02 7.56
CA ASP A 132 -7.42 -34.39 7.60
C ASP A 132 -6.01 -34.44 8.19
N VAL A 133 -5.90 -34.97 9.42
CA VAL A 133 -4.63 -35.12 10.17
C VAL A 133 -3.96 -36.48 9.97
N THR A 134 -4.41 -37.29 9.03
CA THR A 134 -3.78 -38.59 8.71
C THR A 134 -2.47 -38.41 7.94
N ASN A 135 -2.22 -37.21 7.40
CA ASN A 135 -1.00 -36.88 6.69
C ASN A 135 -0.29 -35.66 7.31
N ILE A 136 1.01 -35.55 7.08
CA ILE A 136 1.87 -34.53 7.71
C ILE A 136 1.45 -33.08 7.33
N LEU A 137 0.90 -32.87 6.12
CA LEU A 137 0.45 -31.55 5.68
C LEU A 137 -0.80 -31.12 6.47
N GLY A 138 -1.72 -32.02 6.71
CA GLY A 138 -2.91 -31.74 7.53
C GLY A 138 -2.57 -31.49 9.00
N VAL A 139 -1.60 -32.22 9.57
CA VAL A 139 -1.09 -31.94 10.92
C VAL A 139 -0.50 -30.51 10.97
N ARG A 140 0.35 -30.17 10.01
CA ARG A 140 0.92 -28.81 9.89
C ARG A 140 -0.16 -27.73 9.78
N ASP A 141 -1.12 -27.92 8.89
CA ASP A 141 -2.16 -26.93 8.60
C ASP A 141 -3.06 -26.71 9.83
N ARG A 142 -3.39 -27.80 10.54
CA ARG A 142 -4.13 -27.72 11.80
C ARG A 142 -3.33 -26.95 12.86
N ALA A 143 -2.06 -27.28 13.05
CA ALA A 143 -1.20 -26.59 14.01
C ALA A 143 -1.09 -25.09 13.72
N LEU A 144 -0.94 -24.70 12.45
CA LEU A 144 -0.89 -23.29 12.03
C LEU A 144 -2.20 -22.57 12.37
N ILE A 145 -3.36 -23.15 12.07
CA ILE A 145 -4.67 -22.54 12.33
C ILE A 145 -4.95 -22.44 13.83
N GLU A 146 -4.64 -23.49 14.61
CA GLU A 146 -4.77 -23.47 16.08
C GLU A 146 -3.89 -22.37 16.69
N THR A 147 -2.63 -22.27 16.26
CA THR A 147 -1.71 -21.24 16.75
C THR A 147 -2.22 -19.84 16.38
N LEU A 148 -2.66 -19.62 15.14
CA LEU A 148 -3.24 -18.33 14.73
C LEU A 148 -4.46 -17.94 15.57
N TYR A 149 -5.34 -18.90 15.83
CA TYR A 149 -6.56 -18.66 16.58
C TYR A 149 -6.31 -18.38 18.07
N THR A 150 -5.39 -19.11 18.69
CA THR A 150 -5.11 -18.99 20.13
C THR A 150 -4.24 -17.79 20.47
N THR A 151 -3.26 -17.46 19.61
CA THR A 151 -2.30 -16.39 19.89
C THR A 151 -2.67 -15.05 19.25
N GLY A 152 -3.49 -15.05 18.19
CA GLY A 152 -3.78 -13.84 17.39
C GLY A 152 -2.57 -13.32 16.60
N MET A 153 -1.52 -14.14 16.43
CA MET A 153 -0.34 -13.78 15.63
C MET A 153 -0.70 -13.51 14.17
N ARG A 154 0.09 -12.67 13.49
CA ARG A 154 -0.05 -12.50 12.05
C ARG A 154 0.55 -13.68 11.30
N VAL A 155 0.06 -13.94 10.07
CA VAL A 155 0.60 -15.02 9.22
C VAL A 155 2.12 -14.89 9.01
N SER A 156 2.63 -13.68 8.89
CA SER A 156 4.08 -13.43 8.76
C SER A 156 4.86 -13.75 10.04
N GLU A 157 4.26 -13.56 11.19
CA GLU A 157 4.87 -13.87 12.50
C GLU A 157 4.95 -15.37 12.69
N ILE A 158 3.86 -16.08 12.46
CA ILE A 158 3.86 -17.55 12.58
C ILE A 158 4.78 -18.22 11.55
N SER A 159 4.90 -17.67 10.33
CA SER A 159 5.80 -18.20 9.30
C SER A 159 7.29 -18.00 9.61
N SER A 160 7.62 -17.13 10.55
CA SER A 160 8.99 -16.86 11.01
C SER A 160 9.36 -17.57 12.30
N LEU A 161 8.42 -18.30 12.93
CA LEU A 161 8.69 -19.06 14.14
C LEU A 161 9.71 -20.17 13.89
N ASN A 162 10.65 -20.32 14.81
CA ASN A 162 11.59 -21.42 14.89
C ASN A 162 11.23 -22.30 16.09
N ILE A 163 11.81 -23.49 16.15
CA ILE A 163 11.59 -24.42 17.27
C ILE A 163 12.02 -23.81 18.61
N ASP A 164 13.09 -23.02 18.58
CA ASP A 164 13.65 -22.35 19.77
C ASP A 164 12.74 -21.21 20.33
N ASP A 165 11.76 -20.78 19.54
CA ASP A 165 10.76 -19.78 19.98
C ASP A 165 9.61 -20.42 20.77
N ILE A 166 9.55 -21.76 20.82
CA ILE A 166 8.55 -22.53 21.57
C ILE A 166 9.19 -22.86 22.92
N ILE A 167 8.75 -22.16 23.96
CA ILE A 167 9.18 -22.40 25.34
C ILE A 167 8.11 -23.26 26.00
N ASP A 168 8.48 -24.39 26.59
CA ASP A 168 7.62 -25.26 27.42
C ASP A 168 7.25 -24.59 28.76
#